data_9a51c873c3331637d96db6f22733be09
#
_entry.id   9a51c873c3331637d96db6f22733be09
#
_cell.length_a   1.000
_cell.length_b   1.000
_cell.length_c   1.000
_cell.angle_alpha   90.00
_cell.angle_beta   90.00
_cell.angle_gamma   90.00
#
_symmetry.space_group_name_H-M   'P 1'
#
loop_
_entity.id
_entity.type
_entity.pdbx_description
1 polymer ?
#
loop_
_entity_poly.entity_id
_entity_poly.type
_entity_poly.pdbx_seq_one_letter_code
_entity_poly.pdbx_strand_id
1 'polypeptide(L)' 'MKIYDFEGQKNISGDRIHQVRATKRITQADLAARMQVKGVFIEREAISKIETGDRFVTDYELMIFAEVLGVTMDWLTGKE' A
#
# COMPACT_ATOMS: atom_id res chain seq x y z
N MET A 1 17.10 -18.06 9.13
CA MET A 1 16.90 -17.96 7.71
C MET A 1 16.04 -16.74 7.36
N LYS A 2 16.23 -16.25 6.20
CA LYS A 2 15.55 -15.07 5.78
C LYS A 2 14.66 -15.36 4.65
N ILE A 3 13.40 -15.08 4.79
CA ILE A 3 12.44 -15.36 3.76
C ILE A 3 11.57 -14.15 3.47
N TYR A 4 11.99 -12.99 3.92
CA TYR A 4 11.07 -11.89 3.97
C TYR A 4 11.33 -10.81 2.93
N ASP A 5 12.26 -11.06 2.00
CA ASP A 5 12.49 -10.14 0.91
C ASP A 5 12.11 -10.78 -0.38
N PHE A 6 11.33 -10.09 -1.19
CA PHE A 6 11.04 -10.50 -2.54
C PHE A 6 11.71 -9.50 -3.47
N GLU A 7 12.76 -9.93 -4.15
CA GLU A 7 13.52 -9.07 -5.05
C GLU A 7 14.00 -7.79 -4.33
N GLY A 8 14.42 -7.96 -3.07
CA GLY A 8 14.96 -6.87 -2.29
C GLY A 8 13.95 -6.01 -1.58
N GLN A 9 12.66 -6.38 -1.64
CA GLN A 9 11.62 -5.58 -1.04
C GLN A 9 10.70 -6.43 -0.18
N LYS A 10 10.03 -5.78 0.76
CA LYS A 10 9.11 -6.45 1.67
C LYS A 10 7.67 -6.44 1.18
N ASN A 11 7.41 -5.81 0.06
CA ASN A 11 6.12 -5.85 -0.60
C ASN A 11 6.30 -5.57 -2.07
N ILE A 12 5.32 -5.93 -2.88
CA ILE A 12 5.38 -5.70 -4.33
C ILE A 12 4.33 -4.68 -4.75
N SER A 13 3.54 -4.16 -3.83
CA SER A 13 2.44 -3.26 -4.14
C SER A 13 2.77 -1.79 -3.87
N GLY A 14 3.82 -1.51 -3.11
CA GLY A 14 4.07 -0.16 -2.63
C GLY A 14 4.30 0.86 -3.73
N ASP A 15 4.99 0.45 -4.78
CA ASP A 15 5.25 1.34 -5.90
C ASP A 15 3.95 1.74 -6.60
N ARG A 16 3.05 0.80 -6.78
CA ARG A 16 1.77 1.08 -7.40
C ARG A 16 0.84 1.87 -6.48
N ILE A 17 0.90 1.60 -5.18
CA ILE A 17 0.18 2.42 -4.21
C ILE A 17 0.62 3.88 -4.33
N HIS A 18 1.93 4.11 -4.36
CA HIS A 18 2.46 5.46 -4.52
C HIS A 18 1.98 6.08 -5.84
N GLN A 19 2.06 5.32 -6.91
CA GLN A 19 1.72 5.81 -8.24
C GLN A 19 0.27 6.29 -8.31
N VAL A 20 -0.67 5.46 -7.84
CA VAL A 20 -2.07 5.83 -7.95
C VAL A 20 -2.42 6.93 -6.95
N ARG A 21 -1.79 6.91 -5.77
CA ARG A 21 -2.00 7.99 -4.79
C ARG A 21 -1.58 9.33 -5.37
N ALA A 22 -0.39 9.37 -5.97
CA ALA A 22 0.12 10.60 -6.56
C ALA A 22 -0.77 11.07 -7.70
N THR A 23 -1.21 10.15 -8.55
CA THR A 23 -2.08 10.48 -9.67
C THR A 23 -3.38 11.09 -9.18
N LYS A 24 -3.91 10.60 -8.09
CA LYS A 24 -5.16 11.12 -7.53
C LYS A 24 -4.95 12.29 -6.58
N ARG A 25 -3.71 12.72 -6.39
CA ARG A 25 -3.36 13.85 -5.55
C ARG A 25 -3.80 13.65 -4.11
N ILE A 26 -3.67 12.42 -3.63
CA ILE A 26 -3.97 12.06 -2.26
C ILE A 26 -2.64 12.05 -1.50
N THR A 27 -2.56 12.80 -0.39
CA THR A 27 -1.35 12.77 0.42
C THR A 27 -1.28 11.47 1.21
N GLN A 28 -0.11 11.16 1.73
CA GLN A 28 0.03 9.98 2.59
C GLN A 28 -0.86 10.10 3.82
N ALA A 29 -0.99 11.30 4.37
CA ALA A 29 -1.86 11.52 5.52
C ALA A 29 -3.33 11.28 5.16
N ASP A 30 -3.74 11.74 3.99
CA ASP A 30 -5.11 11.50 3.52
C ASP A 30 -5.37 10.01 3.32
N LEU A 31 -4.39 9.30 2.76
CA LEU A 31 -4.57 7.87 2.56
C LEU A 31 -4.69 7.16 3.91
N ALA A 32 -3.87 7.55 4.88
CA ALA A 32 -3.98 6.99 6.23
C ALA A 32 -5.37 7.21 6.81
N ALA A 33 -5.91 8.42 6.64
CA ALA A 33 -7.25 8.73 7.15
C ALA A 33 -8.31 7.88 6.47
N ARG A 34 -8.20 7.67 5.15
CA ARG A 34 -9.16 6.85 4.42
C ARG A 34 -9.10 5.39 4.85
N MET A 35 -7.89 4.89 5.13
CA MET A 35 -7.71 3.54 5.63
C MET A 35 -8.38 3.40 6.98
N GLN A 36 -8.22 4.40 7.85
CA GLN A 36 -8.81 4.37 9.18
C GLN A 36 -10.33 4.31 9.12
N VAL A 37 -10.94 5.06 8.21
CA VAL A 37 -12.40 5.03 8.02
C VAL A 37 -12.87 3.61 7.70
N LYS A 38 -12.04 2.83 7.02
CA LYS A 38 -12.36 1.44 6.69
C LYS A 38 -11.93 0.46 7.76
N GLY A 39 -11.47 0.95 8.91
CA GLY A 39 -11.12 0.09 10.03
C GLY A 39 -9.67 -0.37 10.07
N VAL A 40 -8.83 0.14 9.18
CA VAL A 40 -7.42 -0.24 9.15
C VAL A 40 -6.58 0.93 9.67
N PHE A 41 -6.03 0.75 10.86
CA PHE A 41 -5.26 1.82 11.50
C PHE A 41 -3.81 1.71 11.07
N ILE A 42 -3.43 2.56 10.16
CA ILE A 42 -2.09 2.61 9.61
C ILE A 42 -1.70 4.08 9.53
N GLU A 43 -0.49 4.40 9.97
CA GLU A 43 -0.06 5.78 10.06
C GLU A 43 0.73 6.18 8.83
N ARG A 44 0.88 7.49 8.65
CA ARG A 44 1.56 8.03 7.49
C ARG A 44 2.96 7.46 7.33
N GLU A 45 3.70 7.29 8.45
CA GLU A 45 5.05 6.77 8.38
C GLU A 45 5.07 5.33 7.86
N ALA A 46 4.07 4.54 8.24
CA ALA A 46 3.98 3.17 7.75
C ALA A 46 3.68 3.16 6.26
N ILE A 47 2.81 4.06 5.80
CA ILE A 47 2.52 4.18 4.37
C ILE A 47 3.78 4.56 3.61
N SER A 48 4.56 5.49 4.15
CA SER A 48 5.81 5.87 3.53
C SER A 48 6.73 4.67 3.36
N LYS A 49 6.85 3.84 4.39
CA LYS A 49 7.69 2.65 4.31
C LYS A 49 7.14 1.61 3.35
N ILE A 50 5.83 1.50 3.24
CA ILE A 50 5.22 0.62 2.25
C ILE A 50 5.60 1.08 0.86
N GLU A 51 5.51 2.38 0.60
CA GLU A 51 5.77 2.90 -0.74
C GLU A 51 7.23 2.75 -1.16
N THR A 52 8.13 2.68 -0.20
CA THR A 52 9.55 2.44 -0.50
C THR A 52 9.93 0.97 -0.46
N GLY A 53 8.99 0.08 -0.14
CA GLY A 53 9.26 -1.34 -0.11
C GLY A 53 9.86 -1.84 1.19
N ASP A 54 9.84 -1.01 2.24
CA ASP A 54 10.52 -1.32 3.49
C ASP A 54 9.62 -1.91 4.55
N ARG A 55 8.34 -2.11 4.26
CA ARG A 55 7.38 -2.65 5.23
C ARG A 55 6.46 -3.64 4.52
N PHE A 56 6.15 -4.72 5.21
CA PHE A 56 5.18 -5.69 4.68
C PHE A 56 3.80 -5.05 4.58
N VAL A 57 3.01 -5.57 3.65
CA VAL A 57 1.59 -5.21 3.52
C VAL A 57 0.82 -6.48 3.79
N THR A 58 -0.05 -6.45 4.79
CA THR A 58 -0.86 -7.63 5.11
C THR A 58 -1.96 -7.77 4.06
N ASP A 59 -2.56 -8.96 4.01
CA ASP A 59 -3.57 -9.23 3.00
C ASP A 59 -4.77 -8.30 3.15
N TYR A 60 -5.22 -8.03 4.37
CA TYR A 60 -6.37 -7.14 4.53
C TYR A 60 -5.99 -5.68 4.26
N GLU A 61 -4.75 -5.29 4.55
CA GLU A 61 -4.30 -3.95 4.18
C GLU A 61 -4.33 -3.78 2.67
N LEU A 62 -3.86 -4.78 1.95
CA LEU A 62 -3.86 -4.72 0.49
C LEU A 62 -5.27 -4.58 -0.05
N MET A 63 -6.20 -5.34 0.49
CA MET A 63 -7.60 -5.28 0.07
C MET A 63 -8.15 -3.88 0.28
N ILE A 64 -7.88 -3.27 1.43
CA ILE A 64 -8.42 -1.95 1.73
C ILE A 64 -7.71 -0.86 0.94
N PHE A 65 -6.39 -0.99 0.71
CA PHE A 65 -5.72 -0.05 -0.20
C PHE A 65 -6.38 -0.07 -1.58
N ALA A 66 -6.67 -1.25 -2.10
CA ALA A 66 -7.32 -1.35 -3.40
C ALA A 66 -8.67 -0.65 -3.38
N GLU A 67 -9.43 -0.86 -2.33
CA GLU A 67 -10.76 -0.28 -2.22
C GLU A 67 -10.70 1.24 -2.13
N VAL A 68 -9.88 1.80 -1.25
CA VAL A 68 -9.84 3.25 -1.05
C VAL A 68 -9.19 3.97 -2.23
N LEU A 69 -8.32 3.28 -2.97
CA LEU A 69 -7.66 3.89 -4.13
C LEU A 69 -8.44 3.63 -5.43
N GLY A 70 -9.46 2.79 -5.39
CA GLY A 70 -10.29 2.55 -6.57
C GLY A 70 -9.60 1.71 -7.63
N VAL A 71 -8.75 0.79 -7.23
CA VAL A 71 -8.06 -0.12 -8.14
C VAL A 71 -8.27 -1.54 -7.65
N THR A 72 -7.85 -2.52 -8.45
CA THR A 72 -7.96 -3.93 -8.05
C THR A 72 -6.71 -4.36 -7.31
N MET A 73 -6.84 -5.41 -6.52
CA MET A 73 -5.68 -6.02 -5.88
C MET A 73 -4.73 -6.58 -6.94
N ASP A 74 -5.28 -7.11 -8.04
CA ASP A 74 -4.45 -7.61 -9.13
C ASP A 74 -3.59 -6.50 -9.71
N TRP A 75 -4.16 -5.32 -9.90
CA TRP A 75 -3.37 -4.20 -10.42
C TRP A 75 -2.28 -3.80 -9.42
N LEU A 76 -2.61 -3.77 -8.13
CA LEU A 76 -1.63 -3.41 -7.11
C LEU A 76 -0.46 -4.39 -7.05
N THR A 77 -0.70 -5.65 -7.39
CA THR A 77 0.35 -6.66 -7.34
C THR A 77 0.99 -6.93 -8.70
N GLY A 78 0.62 -6.15 -9.71
CA GLY A 78 1.25 -6.24 -11.01
C GLY A 78 0.69 -7.31 -11.93
N LYS A 79 -0.50 -7.83 -11.63
CA LYS A 79 -1.11 -8.87 -12.47
C LYS A 79 -2.04 -8.29 -13.51
N GLU A 80 -2.21 -7.00 -13.52
CA GLU A 80 -2.99 -6.31 -14.56
C GLU A 80 -2.18 -5.24 -15.21
#